data_68e5eb2e9fc65846f77aedd55235caf3
#
_entry.id   68e5eb2e9fc65846f77aedd55235caf3
#
_cell.length_a   1.000
_cell.length_b   1.000
_cell.length_c   1.000
_cell.angle_alpha   90.00
_cell.angle_beta   90.00
_cell.angle_gamma   90.00
#
_symmetry.space_group_name_H-M   'P 1'
#
loop_
_entity.id
_entity.type
_entity.pdbx_description
1 polymer ?
#
loop_
_entity_poly.entity_id
_entity_poly.type
_entity_poly.pdbx_seq_one_letter_code
_entity_poly.pdbx_strand_id
1 'polypeptide(L)'
;MHTFLLAFLAAALYGTGLVTTHFGLRYLPALAGARVSIPSAALLFWGLSPIFMDWAHWQGEAVMLFALVGSFYPAAVTLLTFVGNRRLGPTVAGTIGSTTPLFAVLGAALFLGEVPGIRESVATAVIVVGTMALSKPAGCPVPGTERSALWMPWSAALLRALAQVLSKAALALWTSPFAAAMIGYSISTVIVWTAGFLTERSVPSFNRRGVAWFALTGVLNGAAVLAMFYALTSGPVTIVAPVVATYPLFTLSLSALLIRHERMTARIVGGVILTVAGVIMLVAR
;
A
#
# COMPACT_ATOMS: atom_id res chain seq x y z
N MET A 1 9.63 -12.12 15.92
CA MET A 1 9.74 -12.88 14.65
C MET A 1 8.44 -12.87 13.86
N HIS A 2 7.30 -13.14 14.47
CA HIS A 2 5.97 -13.17 13.81
C HIS A 2 5.61 -11.84 13.11
N THR A 3 5.82 -10.68 13.76
CA THR A 3 5.57 -9.35 13.20
C THR A 3 6.33 -9.12 11.89
N PHE A 4 7.61 -9.47 11.84
CA PHE A 4 8.42 -9.31 10.63
C PHE A 4 7.94 -10.20 9.49
N LEU A 5 7.60 -11.46 9.78
CA LEU A 5 7.07 -12.38 8.76
C LEU A 5 5.77 -11.85 8.14
N LEU A 6 4.85 -11.35 8.95
CA LEU A 6 3.61 -10.74 8.48
C LEU A 6 3.85 -9.45 7.68
N ALA A 7 4.76 -8.60 8.11
CA ALA A 7 5.12 -7.38 7.39
C ALA A 7 5.81 -7.69 6.05
N PHE A 8 6.66 -8.71 5.98
CA PHE A 8 7.25 -9.20 4.73
C PHE A 8 6.21 -9.83 3.81
N LEU A 9 5.29 -10.62 4.36
CA LEU A 9 4.17 -11.16 3.59
C LEU A 9 3.33 -10.03 2.98
N ALA A 10 3.04 -9.00 3.76
CA ALA A 10 2.35 -7.81 3.26
C ALA A 10 3.13 -7.14 2.14
N ALA A 11 4.46 -6.95 2.30
CA ALA A 11 5.32 -6.38 1.26
C ALA A 11 5.33 -7.22 -0.02
N ALA A 12 5.43 -8.55 0.09
CA ALA A 12 5.41 -9.46 -1.05
C ALA A 12 4.06 -9.40 -1.80
N LEU A 13 2.95 -9.40 -1.08
CA LEU A 13 1.61 -9.31 -1.65
C LEU A 13 1.37 -7.95 -2.32
N TYR A 14 1.79 -6.83 -1.71
CA TYR A 14 1.73 -5.51 -2.36
C TYR A 14 2.59 -5.44 -3.61
N GLY A 15 3.83 -5.97 -3.55
CA GLY A 15 4.72 -6.00 -4.70
C GLY A 15 4.13 -6.79 -5.86
N THR A 16 3.53 -7.94 -5.59
CA THR A 16 2.82 -8.76 -6.57
C THR A 16 1.58 -8.04 -7.10
N GLY A 17 0.81 -7.36 -6.22
CA GLY A 17 -0.34 -6.54 -6.58
C GLY A 17 0.00 -5.40 -7.54
N LEU A 18 1.18 -4.78 -7.40
CA LEU A 18 1.65 -3.76 -8.35
C LEU A 18 1.93 -4.34 -9.74
N VAL A 19 2.52 -5.52 -9.81
CA VAL A 19 2.78 -6.19 -11.11
C VAL A 19 1.46 -6.57 -11.78
N THR A 20 0.50 -7.14 -11.05
CA THR A 20 -0.84 -7.45 -11.59
C THR A 20 -1.59 -6.21 -12.02
N THR A 21 -1.46 -5.10 -11.28
CA THR A 21 -1.98 -3.78 -11.67
C THR A 21 -1.40 -3.33 -13.01
N HIS A 22 -0.10 -3.49 -13.22
CA HIS A 22 0.54 -3.14 -14.50
C HIS A 22 -0.08 -3.91 -15.68
N PHE A 23 -0.35 -5.19 -15.53
CA PHE A 23 -1.04 -5.97 -16.56
C PHE A 23 -2.51 -5.55 -16.73
N GLY A 24 -3.20 -5.23 -15.65
CA GLY A 24 -4.60 -4.77 -15.67
C GLY A 24 -4.77 -3.44 -16.41
N LEU A 25 -3.84 -2.50 -16.22
CA LEU A 25 -3.86 -1.17 -16.85
C LEU A 25 -3.72 -1.20 -18.38
N ARG A 26 -3.30 -2.32 -18.97
CA ARG A 26 -3.33 -2.53 -20.43
C ARG A 26 -4.75 -2.67 -20.99
N TYR A 27 -5.71 -3.01 -20.15
CA TYR A 27 -7.08 -3.32 -20.55
C TYR A 27 -8.13 -2.37 -19.99
N LEU A 28 -7.88 -1.78 -18.81
CA LEU A 28 -8.82 -0.88 -18.14
C LEU A 28 -8.11 0.37 -17.63
N PRO A 29 -8.75 1.55 -17.68
CA PRO A 29 -8.21 2.76 -17.07
C PRO A 29 -8.20 2.64 -15.54
N ALA A 30 -7.39 3.47 -14.88
CA ALA A 30 -7.10 3.41 -13.46
C ALA A 30 -8.36 3.42 -12.57
N LEU A 31 -9.33 4.30 -12.86
CA LEU A 31 -10.57 4.40 -12.08
C LEU A 31 -11.44 3.16 -12.25
N ALA A 32 -11.59 2.64 -13.49
CA ALA A 32 -12.31 1.40 -13.75
C ALA A 32 -11.62 0.21 -13.05
N GLY A 33 -10.28 0.17 -13.06
CA GLY A 33 -9.51 -0.82 -12.32
C GLY A 33 -9.73 -0.75 -10.80
N ALA A 34 -9.77 0.44 -10.22
CA ALA A 34 -10.07 0.63 -8.81
C ALA A 34 -11.49 0.18 -8.44
N ARG A 35 -12.48 0.42 -9.34
CA ARG A 35 -13.87 -0.05 -9.19
C ARG A 35 -14.01 -1.57 -9.26
N VAL A 36 -13.00 -2.29 -9.74
CA VAL A 36 -12.97 -3.76 -9.71
C VAL A 36 -12.15 -4.23 -8.51
N SER A 37 -10.93 -3.72 -8.34
CA SER A 37 -10.00 -4.25 -7.33
C SER A 37 -10.47 -4.04 -5.90
N ILE A 38 -11.00 -2.86 -5.56
CA ILE A 38 -11.44 -2.58 -4.18
C ILE A 38 -12.66 -3.43 -3.80
N PRO A 39 -13.75 -3.50 -4.62
CA PRO A 39 -14.85 -4.41 -4.33
C PRO A 39 -14.48 -5.89 -4.32
N SER A 40 -13.51 -6.32 -5.13
CA SER A 40 -13.06 -7.73 -5.11
C SER A 40 -12.43 -8.11 -3.77
N ALA A 41 -11.66 -7.20 -3.16
CA ALA A 41 -11.17 -7.41 -1.80
C ALA A 41 -12.31 -7.37 -0.76
N ALA A 42 -13.26 -6.44 -0.89
CA ALA A 42 -14.42 -6.38 -0.01
C ALA A 42 -15.25 -7.68 -0.09
N LEU A 43 -15.51 -8.18 -1.30
CA LEU A 43 -16.22 -9.46 -1.51
C LEU A 43 -15.47 -10.65 -0.90
N LEU A 44 -14.14 -10.67 -1.00
CA LEU A 44 -13.31 -11.68 -0.34
C LEU A 44 -13.53 -11.64 1.18
N PHE A 45 -13.48 -10.46 1.81
CA PHE A 45 -13.70 -10.33 3.25
C PHE A 45 -15.12 -10.70 3.65
N TRP A 46 -16.14 -10.28 2.91
CA TRP A 46 -17.52 -10.67 3.16
C TRP A 46 -17.74 -12.18 3.01
N GLY A 47 -17.13 -12.81 2.00
CA GLY A 47 -17.19 -14.26 1.80
C GLY A 47 -16.51 -15.06 2.94
N LEU A 48 -15.45 -14.50 3.52
CA LEU A 48 -14.71 -15.12 4.63
C LEU A 48 -15.25 -14.73 6.02
N SER A 49 -16.15 -13.74 6.09
CA SER A 49 -16.64 -13.21 7.36
C SER A 49 -17.36 -14.24 8.25
N PRO A 50 -18.09 -15.25 7.73
CA PRO A 50 -18.70 -16.26 8.58
C PRO A 50 -17.68 -17.09 9.38
N ILE A 51 -16.42 -17.16 8.92
CA ILE A 51 -15.36 -17.97 9.52
C ILE A 51 -14.48 -17.11 10.45
N PHE A 52 -14.16 -15.87 10.02
CA PHE A 52 -13.11 -15.07 10.66
C PHE A 52 -13.65 -13.89 11.48
N MET A 53 -14.95 -13.57 11.37
CA MET A 53 -15.54 -12.43 12.06
C MET A 53 -16.21 -12.87 13.35
N ASP A 54 -15.84 -12.25 14.46
CA ASP A 54 -16.59 -12.36 15.71
C ASP A 54 -17.70 -11.30 15.72
N TRP A 55 -18.91 -11.75 15.42
CA TRP A 55 -20.09 -10.89 15.35
C TRP A 55 -20.66 -10.52 16.72
N ALA A 56 -20.23 -11.19 17.79
CA ALA A 56 -20.74 -10.96 19.14
C ALA A 56 -20.07 -9.78 19.85
N HIS A 57 -18.84 -9.45 19.47
CA HIS A 57 -18.02 -8.47 20.19
C HIS A 57 -17.70 -7.25 19.30
N TRP A 58 -18.67 -6.33 19.18
CA TRP A 58 -18.47 -5.08 18.44
C TRP A 58 -18.00 -3.96 19.36
N GLN A 59 -16.91 -3.30 18.96
CA GLN A 59 -16.39 -2.12 19.65
C GLN A 59 -16.68 -0.87 18.81
N GLY A 60 -17.72 -0.11 19.17
CA GLY A 60 -18.23 1.01 18.39
C GLY A 60 -17.17 2.07 18.06
N GLU A 61 -16.32 2.43 19.02
CA GLU A 61 -15.24 3.40 18.80
C GLU A 61 -14.22 2.91 17.76
N ALA A 62 -13.82 1.64 17.85
CA ALA A 62 -12.91 1.04 16.86
C ALA A 62 -13.54 0.97 15.48
N VAL A 63 -14.83 0.61 15.39
CA VAL A 63 -15.58 0.61 14.13
C VAL A 63 -15.60 1.98 13.47
N MET A 64 -15.83 3.03 14.26
CA MET A 64 -15.79 4.42 13.75
C MET A 64 -14.40 4.80 13.22
N LEU A 65 -13.33 4.41 13.91
CA LEU A 65 -11.96 4.64 13.45
C LEU A 65 -11.64 3.82 12.18
N PHE A 66 -12.05 2.55 12.11
CA PHE A 66 -11.89 1.74 10.89
C PHE A 66 -12.70 2.32 9.73
N ALA A 67 -13.89 2.86 10.01
CA ALA A 67 -14.71 3.55 9.02
C ALA A 67 -14.04 4.85 8.54
N LEU A 68 -13.50 5.63 9.47
CA LEU A 68 -12.73 6.83 9.13
C LEU A 68 -11.54 6.49 8.25
N VAL A 69 -10.75 5.47 8.60
CA VAL A 69 -9.65 4.99 7.75
C VAL A 69 -10.20 4.55 6.39
N GLY A 70 -11.27 3.75 6.36
CA GLY A 70 -11.93 3.28 5.14
C GLY A 70 -12.39 4.40 4.22
N SER A 71 -12.66 5.61 4.75
CA SER A 71 -13.09 6.75 3.96
C SER A 71 -12.00 7.29 3.01
N PHE A 72 -10.73 7.08 3.30
CA PHE A 72 -9.62 7.53 2.46
C PHE A 72 -8.66 6.41 2.05
N TYR A 73 -8.58 5.30 2.77
CA TYR A 73 -7.73 4.16 2.46
C TYR A 73 -8.54 2.87 2.37
N PRO A 74 -8.45 2.10 1.26
CA PRO A 74 -7.56 2.27 0.11
C PRO A 74 -8.04 3.23 -0.99
N ALA A 75 -9.28 3.71 -1.02
CA ALA A 75 -9.87 4.41 -2.16
C ALA A 75 -9.08 5.64 -2.62
N ALA A 76 -8.97 6.69 -1.78
CA ALA A 76 -8.28 7.92 -2.16
C ALA A 76 -6.79 7.69 -2.44
N VAL A 77 -6.11 6.86 -1.63
CA VAL A 77 -4.69 6.53 -1.84
C VAL A 77 -4.47 5.85 -3.19
N THR A 78 -5.34 4.91 -3.58
CA THR A 78 -5.25 4.22 -4.88
C THR A 78 -5.46 5.21 -6.03
N LEU A 79 -6.48 6.06 -5.95
CA LEU A 79 -6.76 7.05 -6.99
C LEU A 79 -5.63 8.07 -7.13
N LEU A 80 -5.14 8.63 -6.01
CA LEU A 80 -4.01 9.57 -6.02
C LEU A 80 -2.73 8.94 -6.58
N THR A 81 -2.47 7.68 -6.23
CA THR A 81 -1.32 6.93 -6.75
C THR A 81 -1.44 6.71 -8.26
N PHE A 82 -2.61 6.30 -8.75
CA PHE A 82 -2.82 6.03 -10.18
C PHE A 82 -2.78 7.30 -11.02
N VAL A 83 -3.43 8.39 -10.56
CA VAL A 83 -3.39 9.68 -11.27
C VAL A 83 -2.00 10.31 -11.19
N GLY A 84 -1.34 10.22 -10.04
CA GLY A 84 0.06 10.64 -9.87
C GLY A 84 1.01 9.91 -10.83
N ASN A 85 0.89 8.58 -10.93
CA ASN A 85 1.66 7.78 -11.89
C ASN A 85 1.40 8.18 -13.35
N ARG A 86 0.15 8.51 -13.68
CA ARG A 86 -0.21 8.93 -15.04
C ARG A 86 0.39 10.30 -15.43
N ARG A 87 0.42 11.27 -14.48
CA ARG A 87 0.87 12.66 -14.74
C ARG A 87 2.38 12.86 -14.57
N LEU A 88 2.99 12.17 -13.59
CA LEU A 88 4.39 12.35 -13.21
C LEU A 88 5.29 11.21 -13.69
N GLY A 89 4.68 10.13 -14.15
CA GLY A 89 5.35 8.86 -14.39
C GLY A 89 5.59 8.05 -13.09
N PRO A 90 5.75 6.73 -13.25
CA PRO A 90 5.88 5.80 -12.10
C PRO A 90 7.13 6.08 -11.26
N THR A 91 8.17 6.63 -11.85
CA THR A 91 9.42 6.98 -11.18
C THR A 91 9.24 8.02 -10.10
N VAL A 92 8.72 9.20 -10.48
CA VAL A 92 8.58 10.33 -9.55
C VAL A 92 7.57 9.95 -8.47
N ALA A 93 6.43 9.38 -8.87
CA ALA A 93 5.40 8.94 -7.94
C ALA A 93 5.91 7.83 -6.99
N GLY A 94 6.65 6.85 -7.49
CA GLY A 94 7.26 5.79 -6.68
C GLY A 94 8.33 6.31 -5.71
N THR A 95 9.19 7.23 -6.16
CA THR A 95 10.20 7.85 -5.29
C THR A 95 9.55 8.60 -4.12
N ILE A 96 8.50 9.38 -4.39
CA ILE A 96 7.75 10.07 -3.33
C ILE A 96 6.99 9.05 -2.45
N GLY A 97 6.37 8.05 -3.05
CA GLY A 97 5.67 6.98 -2.31
C GLY A 97 6.56 6.23 -1.32
N SER A 98 7.86 6.08 -1.64
CA SER A 98 8.85 5.45 -0.74
C SER A 98 9.13 6.26 0.54
N THR A 99 8.65 7.50 0.64
CA THR A 99 8.75 8.31 1.87
C THR A 99 7.67 7.98 2.91
N THR A 100 6.67 7.17 2.56
CA THR A 100 5.58 6.77 3.47
C THR A 100 6.07 6.35 4.86
N PRO A 101 7.13 5.53 5.03
CA PRO A 101 7.61 5.13 6.35
C PRO A 101 8.06 6.29 7.22
N LEU A 102 8.62 7.36 6.64
CA LEU A 102 9.03 8.54 7.40
C LEU A 102 7.81 9.22 8.04
N PHE A 103 6.73 9.38 7.29
CA PHE A 103 5.47 9.92 7.81
C PHE A 103 4.82 8.98 8.82
N ALA A 104 4.89 7.66 8.59
CA ALA A 104 4.31 6.68 9.50
C ALA A 104 5.04 6.64 10.84
N VAL A 105 6.37 6.67 10.84
CA VAL A 105 7.20 6.72 12.05
C VAL A 105 6.98 8.03 12.80
N LEU A 106 6.96 9.16 12.10
CA LEU A 106 6.67 10.46 12.70
C LEU A 106 5.26 10.48 13.31
N GLY A 107 4.25 10.01 12.58
CA GLY A 107 2.87 9.93 13.07
C GLY A 107 2.75 8.98 14.27
N ALA A 108 3.44 7.85 14.27
CA ALA A 108 3.46 6.91 15.40
C ALA A 108 4.09 7.55 16.66
N ALA A 109 5.18 8.30 16.47
CA ALA A 109 5.81 9.02 17.59
C ALA A 109 4.88 10.10 18.16
N LEU A 110 4.18 10.86 17.32
CA LEU A 110 3.33 11.97 17.74
C LEU A 110 1.98 11.52 18.34
N PHE A 111 1.35 10.49 17.77
CA PHE A 111 -0.01 10.10 18.12
C PHE A 111 -0.11 8.82 18.96
N LEU A 112 0.89 7.93 18.86
CA LEU A 112 0.90 6.65 19.59
C LEU A 112 1.95 6.60 20.68
N GLY A 113 2.85 7.62 20.77
CA GLY A 113 3.97 7.59 21.70
C GLY A 113 5.05 6.54 21.34
N GLU A 114 5.00 5.98 20.13
CA GLU A 114 5.99 5.02 19.66
C GLU A 114 7.24 5.75 19.16
N VAL A 115 8.14 6.12 20.06
CA VAL A 115 9.39 6.81 19.71
C VAL A 115 10.41 5.79 19.21
N PRO A 116 10.86 5.89 17.93
CA PRO A 116 11.86 4.98 17.41
C PRO A 116 13.22 5.21 18.08
N GLY A 117 13.94 4.14 18.38
CA GLY A 117 15.32 4.23 18.78
C GLY A 117 16.22 4.73 17.64
N ILE A 118 17.46 5.12 17.97
CA ILE A 118 18.45 5.59 16.96
C ILE A 118 18.63 4.55 15.86
N ARG A 119 18.73 3.29 16.21
CA ARG A 119 18.88 2.18 15.27
C ARG A 119 17.71 2.04 14.33
N GLU A 120 16.48 2.10 14.83
CA GLU A 120 15.24 2.02 14.03
C GLU A 120 15.13 3.22 13.09
N SER A 121 15.50 4.41 13.55
CA SER A 121 15.53 5.63 12.76
C SER A 121 16.52 5.53 11.59
N VAL A 122 17.76 5.09 11.87
CA VAL A 122 18.79 4.89 10.85
C VAL A 122 18.36 3.80 9.86
N ALA A 123 17.86 2.66 10.35
CA ALA A 123 17.38 1.57 9.51
C ALA A 123 16.23 2.02 8.59
N THR A 124 15.27 2.80 9.11
CA THR A 124 14.18 3.37 8.31
C THR A 124 14.72 4.30 7.22
N ALA A 125 15.67 5.19 7.54
CA ALA A 125 16.29 6.07 6.56
C ALA A 125 17.01 5.26 5.46
N VAL A 126 17.77 4.23 5.82
CA VAL A 126 18.45 3.34 4.87
C VAL A 126 17.46 2.61 3.96
N ILE A 127 16.35 2.09 4.51
CA ILE A 127 15.28 1.46 3.71
C ILE A 127 14.68 2.47 2.73
N VAL A 128 14.37 3.68 3.18
CA VAL A 128 13.79 4.73 2.33
C VAL A 128 14.72 5.10 1.19
N VAL A 129 16.00 5.32 1.47
CA VAL A 129 17.00 5.62 0.42
C VAL A 129 17.13 4.45 -0.57
N GLY A 130 17.19 3.22 -0.06
CA GLY A 130 17.24 2.01 -0.89
C GLY A 130 16.02 1.88 -1.81
N THR A 131 14.82 2.02 -1.27
CA THR A 131 13.56 1.92 -2.05
C THR A 131 13.38 3.08 -3.03
N MET A 132 13.84 4.29 -2.69
CA MET A 132 13.92 5.41 -3.63
C MET A 132 14.85 5.11 -4.80
N ALA A 133 15.99 4.48 -4.55
CA ALA A 133 16.93 4.08 -5.61
C ALA A 133 16.31 3.04 -6.56
N LEU A 134 15.49 2.11 -6.03
CA LEU A 134 14.75 1.11 -6.82
C LEU A 134 13.64 1.75 -7.69
N SER A 135 13.02 2.82 -7.20
CA SER A 135 11.88 3.46 -7.87
C SER A 135 12.28 4.34 -9.05
N LYS A 136 13.56 4.67 -9.24
CA LYS A 136 14.03 5.50 -10.35
C LYS A 136 14.31 4.65 -11.60
N PRO A 137 13.73 4.91 -12.80
CA PRO A 137 14.14 4.26 -14.03
C PRO A 137 15.58 4.62 -14.42
N ALA A 138 16.21 3.72 -15.14
CA ALA A 138 17.45 4.01 -15.85
C ALA A 138 17.12 4.77 -17.14
N GLY A 139 16.95 6.09 -17.08
CA GLY A 139 16.66 6.90 -18.28
C GLY A 139 16.16 8.31 -17.98
N CYS A 140 16.22 9.16 -19.00
CA CYS A 140 15.96 10.61 -18.96
C CYS A 140 14.73 11.05 -18.18
N PRO A 141 14.73 12.30 -17.64
CA PRO A 141 13.53 12.93 -17.11
C PRO A 141 12.44 12.90 -18.18
N VAL A 142 11.23 12.46 -17.81
CA VAL A 142 10.09 12.49 -18.74
C VAL A 142 9.82 13.96 -19.04
N PRO A 143 9.98 14.41 -20.31
CA PRO A 143 9.64 15.79 -20.69
C PRO A 143 8.14 16.01 -20.43
N GLY A 144 7.79 17.11 -19.77
CA GLY A 144 6.38 17.46 -19.50
C GLY A 144 5.86 17.05 -18.12
N THR A 145 6.74 16.74 -17.16
CA THR A 145 6.33 16.50 -15.77
C THR A 145 5.61 17.73 -15.20
N GLU A 146 4.30 17.63 -15.02
CA GLU A 146 3.51 18.70 -14.42
C GLU A 146 3.88 18.84 -12.94
N ARG A 147 4.76 19.78 -12.59
CA ARG A 147 5.14 20.05 -11.18
C ARG A 147 3.92 20.28 -10.29
N SER A 148 2.85 20.83 -10.86
CA SER A 148 1.57 21.00 -10.18
C SER A 148 0.92 19.69 -9.70
N ALA A 149 1.31 18.53 -10.25
CA ALA A 149 0.77 17.23 -9.85
C ALA A 149 1.58 16.54 -8.73
N LEU A 150 2.69 17.12 -8.25
CA LEU A 150 3.54 16.53 -7.20
C LEU A 150 2.78 16.33 -5.87
N TRP A 151 1.76 17.15 -5.59
CA TRP A 151 0.95 16.98 -4.38
C TRP A 151 0.25 15.61 -4.30
N MET A 152 -0.06 14.98 -5.44
CA MET A 152 -0.78 13.70 -5.46
C MET A 152 0.01 12.56 -4.80
N PRO A 153 1.26 12.22 -5.19
CA PRO A 153 2.01 11.18 -4.51
C PRO A 153 2.41 11.55 -3.08
N TRP A 154 2.62 12.85 -2.76
CA TRP A 154 2.84 13.30 -1.39
C TRP A 154 1.61 13.06 -0.52
N SER A 155 0.41 13.43 -0.99
CA SER A 155 -0.84 13.17 -0.29
C SER A 155 -1.12 11.68 -0.15
N ALA A 156 -0.84 10.88 -1.19
CA ALA A 156 -0.97 9.42 -1.12
C ALA A 156 -0.04 8.81 -0.07
N ALA A 157 1.21 9.27 0.02
CA ALA A 157 2.17 8.81 1.02
C ALA A 157 1.73 9.19 2.44
N LEU A 158 1.29 10.44 2.64
CA LEU A 158 0.79 10.93 3.92
C LEU A 158 -0.48 10.19 4.36
N LEU A 159 -1.48 10.05 3.48
CA LEU A 159 -2.72 9.34 3.79
C LEU A 159 -2.46 7.86 4.10
N ARG A 160 -1.52 7.21 3.39
CA ARG A 160 -1.13 5.83 3.68
C ARG A 160 -0.48 5.70 5.06
N ALA A 161 0.39 6.63 5.42
CA ALA A 161 1.02 6.69 6.74
C ALA A 161 -0.04 6.93 7.84
N LEU A 162 -0.94 7.89 7.64
CA LEU A 162 -2.03 8.18 8.56
C LEU A 162 -2.95 6.96 8.73
N ALA A 163 -3.25 6.24 7.64
CA ALA A 163 -4.03 5.01 7.71
C ALA A 163 -3.37 3.96 8.61
N GLN A 164 -2.05 3.79 8.54
CA GLN A 164 -1.33 2.83 9.39
C GLN A 164 -1.39 3.24 10.88
N VAL A 165 -1.19 4.52 11.18
CA VAL A 165 -1.23 5.06 12.55
C VAL A 165 -2.63 4.94 13.15
N LEU A 166 -3.67 5.39 12.44
CA LEU A 166 -5.05 5.30 12.90
C LEU A 166 -5.53 3.86 13.01
N SER A 167 -5.14 2.98 12.06
CA SER A 167 -5.46 1.56 12.17
C SER A 167 -4.80 0.92 13.39
N LYS A 168 -3.55 1.29 13.73
CA LYS A 168 -2.88 0.82 14.95
C LYS A 168 -3.64 1.26 16.20
N ALA A 169 -4.06 2.53 16.27
CA ALA A 169 -4.86 3.04 17.38
C ALA A 169 -6.20 2.29 17.51
N ALA A 170 -6.91 2.09 16.40
CA ALA A 170 -8.17 1.36 16.39
C ALA A 170 -8.00 -0.13 16.76
N LEU A 171 -6.92 -0.77 16.31
CA LEU A 171 -6.59 -2.15 16.65
C LEU A 171 -6.19 -2.32 18.14
N ALA A 172 -5.74 -1.26 18.80
CA ALA A 172 -5.54 -1.26 20.26
C ALA A 172 -6.86 -1.28 21.03
N LEU A 173 -7.94 -0.67 20.48
CA LEU A 173 -9.28 -0.69 21.06
C LEU A 173 -10.00 -2.02 20.75
N TRP A 174 -9.85 -2.52 19.54
CA TRP A 174 -10.42 -3.78 19.10
C TRP A 174 -9.44 -4.57 18.25
N THR A 175 -8.84 -5.60 18.83
CA THR A 175 -7.81 -6.43 18.21
C THR A 175 -8.42 -7.38 17.16
N SER A 176 -9.05 -6.81 16.14
CA SER A 176 -9.66 -7.54 15.02
C SER A 176 -9.16 -7.02 13.68
N PRO A 177 -7.99 -7.48 13.20
CA PRO A 177 -7.45 -7.13 11.87
C PRO A 177 -8.40 -7.43 10.73
N PHE A 178 -9.18 -8.52 10.87
CA PHE A 178 -10.15 -8.91 9.87
C PHE A 178 -11.30 -7.90 9.77
N ALA A 179 -11.87 -7.48 10.92
CA ALA A 179 -12.91 -6.46 10.96
C ALA A 179 -12.41 -5.12 10.39
N ALA A 180 -11.19 -4.71 10.75
CA ALA A 180 -10.56 -3.50 10.22
C ALA A 180 -10.48 -3.52 8.70
N ALA A 181 -10.02 -4.63 8.11
CA ALA A 181 -9.92 -4.78 6.66
C ALA A 181 -11.32 -4.82 6.00
N MET A 182 -12.24 -5.61 6.55
CA MET A 182 -13.61 -5.74 6.03
C MET A 182 -14.35 -4.40 6.01
N ILE A 183 -14.34 -3.66 7.12
CA ILE A 183 -15.00 -2.35 7.24
C ILE A 183 -14.33 -1.35 6.29
N GLY A 184 -13.00 -1.26 6.31
CA GLY A 184 -12.24 -0.33 5.47
C GLY A 184 -12.50 -0.52 3.99
N TYR A 185 -12.44 -1.77 3.50
CA TYR A 185 -12.70 -2.07 2.09
C TYR A 185 -14.17 -1.90 1.70
N SER A 186 -15.11 -2.16 2.61
CA SER A 186 -16.54 -1.94 2.37
C SER A 186 -16.83 -0.47 2.13
N ILE A 187 -16.36 0.42 3.00
CA ILE A 187 -16.53 1.87 2.86
C ILE A 187 -15.82 2.39 1.62
N SER A 188 -14.57 1.97 1.39
CA SER A 188 -13.83 2.34 0.20
C SER A 188 -14.51 1.88 -1.10
N THR A 189 -15.23 0.76 -1.08
CA THR A 189 -16.03 0.31 -2.22
C THR A 189 -17.13 1.30 -2.55
N VAL A 190 -17.88 1.73 -1.54
CA VAL A 190 -18.94 2.75 -1.73
C VAL A 190 -18.34 4.03 -2.31
N ILE A 191 -17.22 4.49 -1.75
CA ILE A 191 -16.58 5.74 -2.17
C ILE A 191 -16.09 5.67 -3.62
N VAL A 192 -15.39 4.60 -4.01
CA VAL A 192 -14.84 4.49 -5.36
C VAL A 192 -15.94 4.35 -6.43
N TRP A 193 -17.04 3.70 -6.10
CA TRP A 193 -18.19 3.63 -7.00
C TRP A 193 -18.90 4.96 -7.10
N THR A 194 -19.16 5.63 -5.98
CA THR A 194 -19.78 6.97 -5.96
C THR A 194 -18.93 7.98 -6.71
N ALA A 195 -17.60 8.03 -6.43
CA ALA A 195 -16.69 8.92 -7.16
C ALA A 195 -16.73 8.67 -8.66
N GLY A 196 -16.80 7.43 -9.05
CA GLY A 196 -16.89 7.09 -10.46
C GLY A 196 -18.23 7.49 -11.11
N PHE A 197 -19.36 7.33 -10.44
CA PHE A 197 -20.66 7.81 -10.96
C PHE A 197 -20.68 9.34 -11.12
N LEU A 198 -20.00 10.07 -10.23
CA LEU A 198 -19.94 11.53 -10.28
C LEU A 198 -18.98 12.06 -11.36
N THR A 199 -17.93 11.31 -11.71
CA THR A 199 -16.88 11.79 -12.62
C THR A 199 -16.99 11.28 -14.04
N GLU A 200 -17.60 10.10 -14.25
CA GLU A 200 -17.75 9.48 -15.56
C GLU A 200 -19.19 9.57 -16.05
N ARG A 201 -19.41 10.20 -17.21
CA ARG A 201 -20.73 10.31 -17.85
C ARG A 201 -21.23 8.99 -18.45
N SER A 202 -20.35 8.00 -18.61
CA SER A 202 -20.69 6.67 -19.13
C SER A 202 -19.98 5.58 -18.34
N VAL A 203 -20.62 4.46 -18.12
CA VAL A 203 -20.01 3.27 -17.51
C VAL A 203 -18.94 2.75 -18.46
N PRO A 204 -17.67 2.63 -18.03
CA PRO A 204 -16.62 2.11 -18.89
C PRO A 204 -16.93 0.67 -19.32
N SER A 205 -16.58 0.33 -20.55
CA SER A 205 -16.69 -1.06 -21.01
C SER A 205 -15.67 -1.93 -20.24
N PHE A 206 -16.16 -2.87 -19.45
CA PHE A 206 -15.31 -3.77 -18.68
C PHE A 206 -14.81 -4.93 -19.56
N ASN A 207 -13.53 -4.88 -19.94
CA ASN A 207 -12.88 -6.00 -20.61
C ASN A 207 -12.65 -7.14 -19.61
N ARG A 208 -13.06 -8.38 -19.95
CA ARG A 208 -12.94 -9.57 -19.06
C ARG A 208 -11.50 -9.80 -18.56
N ARG A 209 -10.49 -9.60 -19.42
CA ARG A 209 -9.08 -9.74 -19.02
C ARG A 209 -8.65 -8.68 -18.01
N GLY A 210 -9.08 -7.44 -18.23
CA GLY A 210 -8.84 -6.35 -17.30
C GLY A 210 -9.51 -6.58 -15.95
N VAL A 211 -10.76 -7.03 -15.95
CA VAL A 211 -11.49 -7.40 -14.73
C VAL A 211 -10.77 -8.51 -13.97
N ALA A 212 -10.31 -9.56 -14.64
CA ALA A 212 -9.59 -10.68 -14.00
C ALA A 212 -8.29 -10.19 -13.34
N TRP A 213 -7.49 -9.35 -14.03
CA TRP A 213 -6.26 -8.80 -13.47
C TRP A 213 -6.52 -7.90 -12.26
N PHE A 214 -7.52 -7.01 -12.34
CA PHE A 214 -7.84 -6.12 -11.23
C PHE A 214 -8.55 -6.84 -10.08
N ALA A 215 -9.32 -7.89 -10.33
CA ALA A 215 -9.86 -8.74 -9.26
C ALA A 215 -8.72 -9.45 -8.50
N LEU A 216 -7.75 -10.03 -9.22
CA LEU A 216 -6.56 -10.59 -8.60
C LEU A 216 -5.76 -9.54 -7.81
N THR A 217 -5.58 -8.35 -8.38
CA THR A 217 -4.95 -7.21 -7.66
C THR A 217 -5.70 -6.88 -6.37
N GLY A 218 -7.04 -6.88 -6.41
CA GLY A 218 -7.86 -6.63 -5.23
C GLY A 218 -7.67 -7.67 -4.14
N VAL A 219 -7.70 -8.95 -4.49
CA VAL A 219 -7.44 -10.06 -3.56
C VAL A 219 -6.05 -9.95 -2.94
N LEU A 220 -5.01 -9.73 -3.76
CA LEU A 220 -3.63 -9.58 -3.29
C LEU A 220 -3.47 -8.38 -2.35
N ASN A 221 -4.01 -7.22 -2.72
CA ASN A 221 -3.94 -6.01 -1.89
C ASN A 221 -4.77 -6.16 -0.60
N GLY A 222 -5.94 -6.79 -0.67
CA GLY A 222 -6.75 -7.10 0.52
C GLY A 222 -5.99 -8.00 1.50
N ALA A 223 -5.40 -9.09 0.99
CA ALA A 223 -4.56 -9.97 1.80
C ALA A 223 -3.32 -9.26 2.35
N ALA A 224 -2.70 -8.36 1.58
CA ALA A 224 -1.58 -7.54 2.03
C ALA A 224 -1.98 -6.60 3.19
N VAL A 225 -3.13 -5.93 3.10
CA VAL A 225 -3.66 -5.07 4.18
C VAL A 225 -3.95 -5.91 5.42
N LEU A 226 -4.55 -7.07 5.25
CA LEU A 226 -4.85 -7.98 6.36
C LEU A 226 -3.56 -8.43 7.06
N ALA A 227 -2.54 -8.87 6.31
CA ALA A 227 -1.24 -9.24 6.85
C ALA A 227 -0.56 -8.05 7.57
N MET A 228 -0.64 -6.84 7.00
CA MET A 228 -0.14 -5.62 7.63
C MET A 228 -0.88 -5.32 8.95
N PHE A 229 -2.20 -5.46 8.99
CA PHE A 229 -2.98 -5.23 10.21
C PHE A 229 -2.65 -6.27 11.30
N TYR A 230 -2.46 -7.54 10.93
CA TYR A 230 -1.93 -8.55 11.87
C TYR A 230 -0.50 -8.21 12.35
N ALA A 231 0.37 -7.67 11.49
CA ALA A 231 1.68 -7.20 11.91
C ALA A 231 1.57 -6.04 12.90
N LEU A 232 0.64 -5.10 12.67
CA LEU A 232 0.39 -3.95 13.55
C LEU A 232 -0.19 -4.35 14.92
N THR A 233 -0.95 -5.45 15.03
CA THR A 233 -1.37 -5.94 16.36
C THR A 233 -0.20 -6.50 17.16
N SER A 234 0.82 -7.03 16.48
CA SER A 234 1.96 -7.74 17.10
C SER A 234 3.21 -6.89 17.25
N GLY A 235 3.24 -5.68 16.66
CA GLY A 235 4.43 -4.82 16.70
C GLY A 235 4.12 -3.34 16.47
N PRO A 236 5.11 -2.47 16.74
CA PRO A 236 4.95 -1.03 16.56
C PRO A 236 4.96 -0.64 15.08
N VAL A 237 4.32 0.50 14.78
CA VAL A 237 4.30 1.10 13.43
C VAL A 237 5.72 1.43 12.97
N THR A 238 6.58 1.85 13.89
CA THR A 238 8.00 2.19 13.65
C THR A 238 8.82 1.04 13.05
N ILE A 239 8.37 -0.20 13.24
CA ILE A 239 8.99 -1.40 12.64
C ILE A 239 8.18 -1.87 11.42
N VAL A 240 6.86 -1.96 11.55
CA VAL A 240 6.00 -2.54 10.51
C VAL A 240 6.03 -1.70 9.23
N ALA A 241 5.93 -0.36 9.34
CA ALA A 241 5.86 0.51 8.17
C ALA A 241 7.12 0.45 7.28
N PRO A 242 8.37 0.52 7.82
CA PRO A 242 9.57 0.36 7.00
C PRO A 242 9.70 -1.02 6.34
N VAL A 243 9.32 -2.10 7.05
CA VAL A 243 9.38 -3.45 6.47
C VAL A 243 8.36 -3.61 5.34
N VAL A 244 7.12 -3.15 5.52
CA VAL A 244 6.10 -3.17 4.44
C VAL A 244 6.55 -2.34 3.24
N ALA A 245 7.26 -1.21 3.47
CA ALA A 245 7.77 -0.36 2.39
C ALA A 245 8.85 -1.01 1.52
N THR A 246 9.31 -2.21 1.86
CA THR A 246 10.23 -2.99 1.00
C THR A 246 9.54 -3.66 -0.19
N TYR A 247 8.22 -3.49 -0.36
CA TYR A 247 7.45 -4.05 -1.49
C TYR A 247 8.08 -3.81 -2.89
N PRO A 248 8.87 -2.71 -3.16
CA PRO A 248 9.53 -2.55 -4.45
C PRO A 248 10.57 -3.63 -4.76
N LEU A 249 11.16 -4.28 -3.74
CA LEU A 249 12.04 -5.43 -3.95
C LEU A 249 11.30 -6.59 -4.61
N PHE A 250 10.10 -6.90 -4.09
CA PHE A 250 9.25 -7.97 -4.63
C PHE A 250 8.72 -7.60 -6.02
N THR A 251 8.34 -6.34 -6.22
CA THR A 251 7.92 -5.83 -7.53
C THR A 251 9.04 -5.99 -8.54
N LEU A 252 10.28 -5.58 -8.21
CA LEU A 252 11.44 -5.69 -9.07
C LEU A 252 11.74 -7.15 -9.41
N SER A 253 11.80 -8.03 -8.40
CA SER A 253 12.08 -9.44 -8.59
C SER A 253 11.07 -10.11 -9.52
N LEU A 254 9.78 -9.83 -9.31
CA LEU A 254 8.71 -10.40 -10.12
C LEU A 254 8.66 -9.79 -11.53
N SER A 255 8.91 -8.48 -11.66
CA SER A 255 9.02 -7.82 -12.96
C SER A 255 10.19 -8.35 -13.77
N ALA A 256 11.35 -8.57 -13.17
CA ALA A 256 12.52 -9.15 -13.84
C ALA A 256 12.23 -10.58 -14.35
N LEU A 257 11.44 -11.34 -13.59
CA LEU A 257 11.05 -12.71 -13.97
C LEU A 257 10.01 -12.74 -15.12
N LEU A 258 8.99 -11.86 -15.06
CA LEU A 258 7.84 -11.89 -15.96
C LEU A 258 7.98 -10.99 -17.19
N ILE A 259 8.68 -9.85 -17.07
CA ILE A 259 8.72 -8.82 -18.11
C ILE A 259 10.04 -8.81 -18.88
N ARG A 260 11.08 -9.52 -18.42
CA ARG A 260 12.38 -9.79 -19.09
C ARG A 260 13.17 -8.59 -19.66
N HIS A 261 12.80 -7.31 -19.34
CA HIS A 261 13.43 -6.14 -19.97
C HIS A 261 14.12 -5.17 -18.99
N GLU A 262 14.13 -5.45 -17.69
CA GLU A 262 14.82 -4.58 -16.75
C GLU A 262 16.32 -4.90 -16.71
N ARG A 263 17.13 -3.99 -17.28
CA ARG A 263 18.58 -4.07 -17.14
C ARG A 263 18.98 -3.79 -15.70
N MET A 264 19.62 -4.74 -15.04
CA MET A 264 20.17 -4.57 -13.70
C MET A 264 21.29 -3.52 -13.75
N THR A 265 20.98 -2.32 -13.31
CA THR A 265 21.96 -1.22 -13.22
C THR A 265 22.63 -1.25 -11.84
N ALA A 266 23.87 -0.71 -11.73
CA ALA A 266 24.56 -0.59 -10.45
C ALA A 266 23.71 0.11 -9.37
N ARG A 267 22.85 1.06 -9.78
CA ARG A 267 21.92 1.74 -8.89
C ARG A 267 20.83 0.80 -8.33
N ILE A 268 20.26 -0.05 -9.17
CA ILE A 268 19.26 -1.05 -8.73
C ILE A 268 19.90 -2.00 -7.74
N VAL A 269 21.09 -2.51 -8.04
CA VAL A 269 21.86 -3.38 -7.13
C VAL A 269 22.14 -2.67 -5.81
N GLY A 270 22.61 -1.42 -5.86
CA GLY A 270 22.83 -0.62 -4.64
C GLY A 270 21.56 -0.36 -3.85
N GLY A 271 20.43 -0.10 -4.52
CA GLY A 271 19.12 0.04 -3.88
C GLY A 271 18.67 -1.23 -3.17
N VAL A 272 18.85 -2.40 -3.80
CA VAL A 272 18.57 -3.71 -3.18
C VAL A 272 19.43 -3.90 -1.94
N ILE A 273 20.75 -3.70 -2.05
CA ILE A 273 21.69 -3.87 -0.93
C ILE A 273 21.31 -2.95 0.23
N LEU A 274 21.05 -1.68 -0.02
CA LEU A 274 20.65 -0.73 1.02
C LEU A 274 19.32 -1.13 1.68
N THR A 275 18.33 -1.50 0.90
CA THR A 275 17.04 -1.92 1.45
C THR A 275 17.19 -3.17 2.33
N VAL A 276 17.92 -4.18 1.87
CA VAL A 276 18.17 -5.41 2.63
C VAL A 276 18.99 -5.11 3.89
N ALA A 277 20.03 -4.28 3.80
CA ALA A 277 20.85 -3.87 4.96
C ALA A 277 20.00 -3.16 6.02
N GLY A 278 19.12 -2.23 5.61
CA GLY A 278 18.20 -1.54 6.51
C GLY A 278 17.22 -2.50 7.21
N VAL A 279 16.72 -3.50 6.48
CA VAL A 279 15.86 -4.54 7.08
C VAL A 279 16.63 -5.39 8.07
N ILE A 280 17.86 -5.82 7.74
CA ILE A 280 18.71 -6.58 8.65
C ILE A 280 18.96 -5.76 9.92
N MET A 281 19.19 -4.45 9.80
CA MET A 281 19.35 -3.55 10.95
C MET A 281 18.11 -3.50 11.85
N LEU A 282 16.89 -3.62 11.28
CA LEU A 282 15.65 -3.68 12.07
C LEU A 282 15.46 -5.04 12.75
N VAL A 283 15.83 -6.14 12.09
CA VAL A 283 15.58 -7.51 12.54
C VAL A 283 16.65 -7.97 13.54
N ALA A 284 17.92 -7.65 13.30
CA ALA A 284 19.01 -8.01 14.19
C ALA A 284 18.87 -7.23 15.50
N ARG A 285 18.52 -7.89 16.58
CA ARG A 285 18.48 -7.35 17.95
C ARG A 285 19.84 -7.30 18.59
#